data_929e880393e4cbcda24fe680c110d822
#
_entry.id   929e880393e4cbcda24fe680c110d822
#
_cell.length_a   1.000
_cell.length_b   1.000
_cell.length_c   1.000
_cell.angle_alpha   90.00
_cell.angle_beta   90.00
_cell.angle_gamma   90.00
#
_symmetry.space_group_name_H-M   'P 1'
#
loop_
_entity.id
_entity.type
_entity.pdbx_description
1 polymer ?
#
loop_
_entity_poly.entity_id
_entity_poly.type
_entity_poly.pdbx_seq_one_letter_code
_entity_poly.pdbx_strand_id
1 'polypeptide(L)'
;MSVLWNQNISMIHCFGDSLTEGYGVLPGEGWVALADHALKGITLYNHGLSGSMASDILDRLSAASGRVRKDEGYFFMGGTNDILFGLRLVVLENMVEKSLGRLAGRIPLTLGIPPLFTEMSVETGWQEAGSFKRNKRDLQEYQKFLRSLAKEWNLPVLDFTKAFSPEQKWYSDGVHPNREGHERMALLAEKVWRR
;
A
#
# COMPACT_ATOMS: atom_id res chain seq x y z
N MET A 1 5.15 -17.95 3.62
CA MET A 1 5.92 -16.78 4.10
C MET A 1 7.26 -16.79 3.40
N SER A 2 7.75 -15.64 2.92
CA SER A 2 9.08 -15.59 2.30
C SER A 2 10.12 -16.02 3.34
N VAL A 3 11.20 -16.68 2.88
CA VAL A 3 12.30 -17.15 3.74
C VAL A 3 12.94 -16.01 4.55
N LEU A 4 12.80 -14.76 4.08
CA LEU A 4 13.35 -13.56 4.72
C LEU A 4 12.44 -12.94 5.78
N TRP A 5 11.13 -13.22 5.74
CA TRP A 5 10.18 -12.73 6.74
C TRP A 5 10.19 -13.67 7.95
N ASN A 6 11.12 -13.45 8.86
CA ASN A 6 11.36 -14.31 10.03
C ASN A 6 10.87 -13.67 11.33
N GLN A 7 10.97 -14.41 12.44
CA GLN A 7 10.50 -13.96 13.77
C GLN A 7 11.33 -12.82 14.39
N ASN A 8 12.40 -12.35 13.73
CA ASN A 8 13.31 -11.36 14.29
C ASN A 8 13.01 -9.93 13.80
N ILE A 9 12.01 -9.72 12.94
CA ILE A 9 11.63 -8.39 12.47
C ILE A 9 11.03 -7.61 13.64
N SER A 10 11.68 -6.53 14.05
CA SER A 10 11.23 -5.63 15.11
C SER A 10 10.86 -4.24 14.60
N MET A 11 11.19 -3.94 13.35
CA MET A 11 10.88 -2.67 12.67
C MET A 11 10.31 -2.93 11.28
N ILE A 12 9.28 -2.18 10.89
CA ILE A 12 8.72 -2.23 9.54
C ILE A 12 8.62 -0.81 8.99
N HIS A 13 9.28 -0.58 7.86
CA HIS A 13 9.26 0.69 7.14
C HIS A 13 8.16 0.66 6.07
N CYS A 14 7.09 1.45 6.28
CA CYS A 14 5.91 1.48 5.42
C CYS A 14 6.03 2.58 4.36
N PHE A 15 6.44 2.21 3.13
CA PHE A 15 6.54 3.13 2.00
C PHE A 15 5.26 3.13 1.18
N GLY A 16 4.76 4.33 0.87
CA GLY A 16 3.55 4.51 0.09
C GLY A 16 3.25 5.98 -0.23
N ASP A 17 2.03 6.18 -0.70
CA ASP A 17 1.42 7.47 -1.01
C ASP A 17 0.53 7.97 0.14
N SER A 18 -0.49 8.80 -0.18
CA SER A 18 -1.49 9.30 0.77
C SER A 18 -2.25 8.22 1.54
N LEU A 19 -2.47 7.06 0.92
CA LEU A 19 -3.16 5.93 1.56
C LEU A 19 -2.31 5.31 2.69
N THR A 20 -0.99 5.42 2.60
CA THR A 20 -0.05 4.98 3.65
C THR A 20 0.18 6.09 4.67
N GLU A 21 0.32 7.33 4.22
CA GLU A 21 0.49 8.50 5.09
C GLU A 21 -0.66 8.65 6.09
N GLY A 22 -1.90 8.37 5.66
CA GLY A 22 -3.12 8.60 6.44
C GLY A 22 -3.77 9.93 6.10
N TYR A 23 -3.75 10.34 4.81
CA TYR A 23 -4.44 11.54 4.35
C TYR A 23 -5.93 11.46 4.65
N GLY A 24 -6.50 12.58 5.12
CA GLY A 24 -7.93 12.71 5.41
C GLY A 24 -8.33 12.33 6.83
N VAL A 25 -7.39 11.92 7.70
CA VAL A 25 -7.61 11.66 9.12
C VAL A 25 -6.63 12.43 10.00
N LEU A 26 -6.90 12.51 11.31
CA LEU A 26 -6.02 13.21 12.24
C LEU A 26 -4.70 12.46 12.46
N PRO A 27 -3.62 13.16 12.86
CA PRO A 27 -2.38 12.50 13.26
C PRO A 27 -2.62 11.39 14.30
N GLY A 28 -2.12 10.20 14.03
CA GLY A 28 -2.33 9.03 14.87
C GLY A 28 -3.55 8.17 14.52
N GLU A 29 -4.44 8.63 13.65
CA GLU A 29 -5.61 7.86 13.19
C GLU A 29 -5.37 7.11 11.86
N GLY A 30 -4.23 7.32 11.20
CA GLY A 30 -3.82 6.54 10.02
C GLY A 30 -3.53 5.09 10.38
N TRP A 31 -3.77 4.16 9.44
CA TRP A 31 -3.64 2.72 9.69
C TRP A 31 -2.25 2.28 10.16
N VAL A 32 -1.18 2.96 9.72
CA VAL A 32 0.19 2.65 10.17
C VAL A 32 0.33 2.93 11.66
N ALA A 33 -0.12 4.09 12.13
CA ALA A 33 -0.06 4.46 13.54
C ALA A 33 -0.94 3.56 14.41
N LEU A 34 -2.16 3.24 13.94
CA LEU A 34 -3.07 2.34 14.66
C LEU A 34 -2.49 0.92 14.77
N ALA A 35 -1.89 0.41 13.69
CA ALA A 35 -1.25 -0.90 13.69
C ALA A 35 0.02 -0.91 14.55
N ASP A 36 0.80 0.18 14.58
CA ASP A 36 1.96 0.33 15.47
C ASP A 36 1.56 0.19 16.93
N HIS A 37 0.50 0.86 17.34
CA HIS A 37 -0.03 0.74 18.71
C HIS A 37 -0.51 -0.68 19.07
N ALA A 38 -1.03 -1.42 18.09
CA ALA A 38 -1.60 -2.75 18.31
C ALA A 38 -0.55 -3.87 18.27
N LEU A 39 0.54 -3.69 17.53
CA LEU A 39 1.59 -4.69 17.34
C LEU A 39 2.61 -4.64 18.47
N LYS A 40 2.63 -5.69 19.33
CA LYS A 40 3.62 -5.79 20.39
C LYS A 40 4.96 -6.31 19.87
N GLY A 41 6.03 -5.56 20.14
CA GLY A 41 7.40 -5.94 19.77
C GLY A 41 7.76 -5.69 18.29
N ILE A 42 6.93 -4.96 17.57
CA ILE A 42 7.21 -4.45 16.21
C ILE A 42 6.88 -2.97 16.21
N THR A 43 7.79 -2.14 15.72
CA THR A 43 7.58 -0.71 15.51
C THR A 43 7.38 -0.42 14.02
N LEU A 44 6.35 0.35 13.68
CA LEU A 44 6.07 0.75 12.31
C LEU A 44 6.52 2.19 12.06
N TYR A 45 7.29 2.38 11.01
CA TYR A 45 7.73 3.70 10.54
C TYR A 45 6.94 4.08 9.29
N ASN A 46 6.13 5.14 9.39
CA ASN A 46 5.36 5.64 8.27
C ASN A 46 6.22 6.52 7.36
N HIS A 47 6.44 6.06 6.13
CA HIS A 47 7.10 6.77 5.04
C HIS A 47 6.12 7.05 3.88
N GLY A 48 4.83 7.11 4.17
CA GLY A 48 3.81 7.58 3.23
C GLY A 48 4.02 9.06 2.92
N LEU A 49 3.81 9.43 1.66
CA LEU A 49 3.89 10.82 1.22
C LEU A 49 2.80 11.06 0.18
N SER A 50 1.86 11.95 0.49
CA SER A 50 0.72 12.28 -0.38
C SER A 50 1.17 12.70 -1.77
N GLY A 51 0.44 12.24 -2.78
CA GLY A 51 0.72 12.54 -4.19
C GLY A 51 1.87 11.75 -4.81
N SER A 52 2.61 10.93 -4.06
CA SER A 52 3.70 10.13 -4.62
C SER A 52 3.22 9.17 -5.69
N MET A 53 3.94 9.14 -6.81
CA MET A 53 3.82 8.11 -7.84
C MET A 53 4.57 6.84 -7.40
N ALA A 54 4.25 5.71 -8.02
CA ALA A 54 4.93 4.46 -7.72
C ALA A 54 6.45 4.54 -7.88
N SER A 55 6.95 5.30 -8.89
CA SER A 55 8.38 5.54 -9.08
C SER A 55 9.03 6.17 -7.84
N ASP A 56 8.43 7.24 -7.30
CA ASP A 56 8.97 7.97 -6.16
C ASP A 56 9.00 7.09 -4.90
N ILE A 57 7.94 6.29 -4.71
CA ILE A 57 7.87 5.35 -3.59
C ILE A 57 8.95 4.28 -3.70
N LEU A 58 9.15 3.72 -4.90
CA LEU A 58 10.15 2.70 -5.18
C LEU A 58 11.57 3.21 -5.02
N ASP A 59 11.85 4.44 -5.43
CA ASP A 59 13.16 5.07 -5.27
C ASP A 59 13.48 5.29 -3.77
N ARG A 60 12.52 5.78 -2.99
CA ARG A 60 12.68 5.94 -1.52
C ARG A 60 12.87 4.59 -0.82
N LEU A 61 12.10 3.59 -1.19
CA LEU A 61 12.24 2.22 -0.68
C LEU A 61 13.61 1.63 -1.03
N SER A 62 14.05 1.78 -2.28
CA SER A 62 15.35 1.29 -2.74
C SER A 62 16.50 1.97 -1.99
N ALA A 63 16.44 3.28 -1.81
CA ALA A 63 17.45 4.02 -1.06
C ALA A 63 17.52 3.57 0.42
N ALA A 64 16.37 3.40 1.07
CA ALA A 64 16.30 2.94 2.46
C ALA A 64 16.81 1.52 2.64
N SER A 65 16.53 0.63 1.67
CA SER A 65 16.93 -0.77 1.72
C SER A 65 18.40 -1.03 1.36
N GLY A 66 19.16 -0.01 1.02
CA GLY A 66 20.60 -0.14 0.69
C GLY A 66 21.49 -0.56 1.86
N ARG A 67 21.01 -0.46 3.11
CA ARG A 67 21.72 -0.86 4.35
C ARG A 67 20.79 -1.65 5.26
N VAL A 68 20.28 -2.76 4.77
CA VAL A 68 19.30 -3.60 5.50
C VAL A 68 19.90 -4.14 6.79
N ARG A 69 19.19 -3.92 7.90
CA ARG A 69 19.44 -4.60 9.17
C ARG A 69 18.62 -5.89 9.24
N LYS A 70 19.09 -6.87 9.99
CA LYS A 70 18.45 -8.19 10.10
C LYS A 70 17.07 -8.16 10.75
N ASP A 71 16.77 -7.08 11.46
CA ASP A 71 15.53 -6.85 12.22
C ASP A 71 14.56 -5.87 11.51
N GLU A 72 14.89 -5.45 10.29
CA GLU A 72 14.07 -4.55 9.47
C GLU A 72 13.25 -5.30 8.42
N GLY A 73 11.97 -4.93 8.31
CA GLY A 73 11.07 -5.30 7.24
C GLY A 73 10.59 -4.06 6.47
N TYR A 74 10.14 -4.29 5.25
CA TYR A 74 9.71 -3.23 4.35
C TYR A 74 8.32 -3.52 3.81
N PHE A 75 7.53 -2.48 3.64
CA PHE A 75 6.22 -2.52 3.02
C PHE A 75 6.19 -1.54 1.86
N PHE A 76 5.60 -1.97 0.74
CA PHE A 76 5.35 -1.13 -0.44
C PHE A 76 3.87 -1.15 -0.79
N MET A 77 3.28 0.03 -0.96
CA MET A 77 1.98 0.23 -1.60
C MET A 77 2.01 1.51 -2.44
N GLY A 78 1.61 1.43 -3.69
CA GLY A 78 1.53 2.57 -4.61
C GLY A 78 0.87 2.18 -5.93
N GLY A 79 0.73 3.14 -6.84
CA GLY A 79 0.15 2.95 -8.15
C GLY A 79 -1.26 3.53 -8.30
N THR A 80 -1.94 3.89 -7.22
CA THR A 80 -3.26 4.54 -7.29
C THR A 80 -3.16 5.90 -7.99
N ASN A 81 -2.20 6.74 -7.62
CA ASN A 81 -1.97 8.03 -8.26
C ASN A 81 -1.59 7.88 -9.74
N ASP A 82 -0.72 6.91 -10.07
CA ASP A 82 -0.31 6.62 -11.44
C ASP A 82 -1.54 6.38 -12.34
N ILE A 83 -2.48 5.57 -11.87
CA ILE A 83 -3.72 5.24 -12.58
C ILE A 83 -4.64 6.47 -12.68
N LEU A 84 -4.83 7.21 -11.57
CA LEU A 84 -5.66 8.42 -11.55
C LEU A 84 -5.12 9.50 -12.50
N PHE A 85 -3.80 9.66 -12.60
CA PHE A 85 -3.13 10.56 -13.52
C PHE A 85 -2.97 10.01 -14.95
N GLY A 86 -3.51 8.82 -15.23
CA GLY A 86 -3.61 8.27 -16.58
C GLY A 86 -2.36 7.59 -17.09
N LEU A 87 -1.43 7.17 -16.23
CA LEU A 87 -0.32 6.31 -16.65
C LEU A 87 -0.88 5.00 -17.21
N ARG A 88 -0.37 4.55 -18.34
CA ARG A 88 -0.78 3.27 -18.92
C ARG A 88 -0.42 2.11 -17.99
N LEU A 89 -1.39 1.23 -17.74
CA LEU A 89 -1.26 0.12 -16.80
C LEU A 89 0.00 -0.72 -17.05
N VAL A 90 0.28 -1.10 -18.29
CA VAL A 90 1.46 -1.89 -18.65
C VAL A 90 2.79 -1.21 -18.28
N VAL A 91 2.83 0.13 -18.31
CA VAL A 91 4.03 0.89 -17.91
C VAL A 91 4.21 0.82 -16.39
N LEU A 92 3.13 0.99 -15.64
CA LEU A 92 3.12 0.87 -14.19
C LEU A 92 3.55 -0.53 -13.74
N GLU A 93 2.94 -1.57 -14.32
CA GLU A 93 3.23 -2.97 -14.00
C GLU A 93 4.71 -3.31 -14.23
N ASN A 94 5.24 -3.00 -15.43
CA ASN A 94 6.64 -3.25 -15.76
C ASN A 94 7.61 -2.51 -14.84
N MET A 95 7.30 -1.26 -14.47
CA MET A 95 8.12 -0.47 -13.56
C MET A 95 8.15 -1.08 -12.15
N VAL A 96 6.98 -1.45 -11.63
CA VAL A 96 6.83 -2.04 -10.29
C VAL A 96 7.52 -3.40 -10.24
N GLU A 97 7.26 -4.28 -11.21
CA GLU A 97 7.89 -5.60 -11.29
C GLU A 97 9.43 -5.50 -11.34
N LYS A 98 9.95 -4.68 -12.24
CA LYS A 98 11.39 -4.49 -12.39
C LYS A 98 12.05 -3.94 -11.13
N SER A 99 11.43 -2.98 -10.46
CA SER A 99 12.01 -2.32 -9.29
C SER A 99 11.91 -3.22 -8.05
N LEU A 100 10.73 -3.79 -7.78
CA LEU A 100 10.55 -4.70 -6.65
C LEU A 100 11.29 -6.02 -6.85
N GLY A 101 11.42 -6.53 -8.08
CA GLY A 101 12.17 -7.75 -8.40
C GLY A 101 13.66 -7.67 -8.04
N ARG A 102 14.22 -6.46 -8.01
CA ARG A 102 15.60 -6.24 -7.53
C ARG A 102 15.72 -6.37 -5.99
N LEU A 103 14.62 -6.21 -5.28
CA LEU A 103 14.55 -6.25 -3.81
C LEU A 103 14.00 -7.58 -3.29
N ALA A 104 13.08 -8.19 -4.05
CA ALA A 104 12.49 -9.48 -3.71
C ALA A 104 13.58 -10.54 -3.51
N GLY A 105 13.51 -11.28 -2.39
CA GLY A 105 14.53 -12.25 -2.01
C GLY A 105 15.80 -11.66 -1.37
N ARG A 106 15.94 -10.32 -1.32
CA ARG A 106 17.09 -9.64 -0.67
C ARG A 106 16.70 -8.95 0.63
N ILE A 107 15.46 -8.48 0.72
CA ILE A 107 14.91 -7.83 1.91
C ILE A 107 13.60 -8.51 2.34
N PRO A 108 13.24 -8.48 3.63
CA PRO A 108 11.90 -8.85 4.08
C PRO A 108 10.87 -7.83 3.56
N LEU A 109 10.17 -8.17 2.47
CA LEU A 109 9.22 -7.29 1.79
C LEU A 109 7.79 -7.78 1.94
N THR A 110 6.86 -6.88 2.26
CA THR A 110 5.40 -7.08 2.21
C THR A 110 4.82 -6.23 1.10
N LEU A 111 3.95 -6.78 0.26
CA LEU A 111 3.20 -6.01 -0.73
C LEU A 111 1.86 -5.53 -0.17
N GLY A 112 1.58 -4.23 -0.35
CA GLY A 112 0.27 -3.64 -0.15
C GLY A 112 -0.54 -3.68 -1.45
N ILE A 113 -1.78 -4.12 -1.37
CA ILE A 113 -2.74 -4.02 -2.47
C ILE A 113 -3.71 -2.91 -2.10
N PRO A 114 -3.72 -1.78 -2.84
CA PRO A 114 -4.53 -0.63 -2.50
C PRO A 114 -6.03 -0.94 -2.59
N PRO A 115 -6.88 -0.29 -1.77
CA PRO A 115 -8.33 -0.39 -1.90
C PRO A 115 -8.80 0.23 -3.22
N LEU A 116 -10.02 -0.09 -3.66
CA LEU A 116 -10.66 0.59 -4.78
C LEU A 116 -11.19 1.95 -4.35
N PHE A 117 -11.18 2.92 -5.25
CA PHE A 117 -11.90 4.18 -5.06
C PHE A 117 -13.39 4.04 -5.45
N THR A 118 -14.22 4.98 -5.00
CA THR A 118 -15.67 5.03 -5.23
C THR A 118 -16.03 6.13 -6.21
N GLU A 119 -17.30 6.20 -6.64
CA GLU A 119 -17.82 7.28 -7.52
C GLU A 119 -17.70 8.66 -6.87
N MET A 120 -17.70 8.75 -5.56
CA MET A 120 -17.46 9.98 -4.82
C MET A 120 -16.14 10.66 -5.21
N SER A 121 -15.14 9.91 -5.68
CA SER A 121 -13.87 10.47 -6.18
C SER A 121 -14.03 11.39 -7.40
N VAL A 122 -15.12 11.24 -8.16
CA VAL A 122 -15.49 12.16 -9.24
C VAL A 122 -16.11 13.43 -8.67
N GLU A 123 -17.02 13.29 -7.71
CA GLU A 123 -17.72 14.39 -7.07
C GLU A 123 -16.75 15.31 -6.32
N THR A 124 -15.70 14.75 -5.76
CA THR A 124 -14.66 15.46 -5.00
C THR A 124 -13.48 15.93 -5.86
N GLY A 125 -13.51 15.68 -7.17
CA GLY A 125 -12.53 16.20 -8.12
C GLY A 125 -11.20 15.43 -8.22
N TRP A 126 -11.10 14.22 -7.65
CA TRP A 126 -9.90 13.39 -7.77
C TRP A 126 -9.73 12.78 -9.16
N GLN A 127 -10.81 12.67 -9.92
CA GLN A 127 -10.78 12.20 -11.30
C GLN A 127 -11.99 12.69 -12.09
N GLU A 128 -11.85 12.72 -13.40
CA GLU A 128 -12.95 13.07 -14.30
C GLU A 128 -13.94 11.92 -14.44
N ALA A 129 -15.24 12.24 -14.59
CA ALA A 129 -16.31 11.26 -14.79
C ALA A 129 -16.04 10.33 -15.99
N GLY A 130 -15.50 10.88 -17.07
CA GLY A 130 -15.13 10.14 -18.28
C GLY A 130 -14.00 9.12 -18.07
N SER A 131 -13.16 9.32 -17.06
CA SER A 131 -12.03 8.45 -16.75
C SER A 131 -12.37 7.38 -15.71
N PHE A 132 -13.40 7.57 -14.88
CA PHE A 132 -13.72 6.74 -13.72
C PHE A 132 -13.79 5.23 -14.04
N LYS A 133 -14.56 4.85 -15.08
CA LYS A 133 -14.72 3.42 -15.43
C LYS A 133 -13.40 2.78 -15.87
N ARG A 134 -12.60 3.52 -16.66
CA ARG A 134 -11.27 3.07 -17.08
C ARG A 134 -10.35 2.92 -15.88
N ASN A 135 -10.21 3.95 -15.07
CA ASN A 135 -9.33 3.96 -13.92
C ASN A 135 -9.69 2.86 -12.92
N LYS A 136 -11.00 2.64 -12.68
CA LYS A 136 -11.48 1.56 -11.80
C LYS A 136 -11.10 0.17 -12.32
N ARG A 137 -11.29 -0.07 -13.62
CA ARG A 137 -10.87 -1.31 -14.27
C ARG A 137 -9.35 -1.48 -14.17
N ASP A 138 -8.59 -0.45 -14.50
CA ASP A 138 -7.14 -0.51 -14.51
C ASP A 138 -6.58 -0.74 -13.09
N LEU A 139 -7.20 -0.15 -12.05
CA LEU A 139 -6.85 -0.45 -10.66
C LEU A 139 -7.18 -1.90 -10.27
N GLN A 140 -8.30 -2.45 -10.73
CA GLN A 140 -8.65 -3.86 -10.49
C GLN A 140 -7.67 -4.83 -11.17
N GLU A 141 -7.23 -4.55 -12.40
CA GLU A 141 -6.20 -5.35 -13.09
C GLU A 141 -4.85 -5.22 -12.36
N TYR A 142 -4.46 -4.01 -11.96
CA TYR A 142 -3.25 -3.79 -11.17
C TYR A 142 -3.25 -4.56 -9.83
N GLN A 143 -4.39 -4.61 -9.15
CA GLN A 143 -4.55 -5.41 -7.93
C GLN A 143 -4.35 -6.92 -8.21
N LYS A 144 -4.83 -7.43 -9.35
CA LYS A 144 -4.59 -8.83 -9.76
C LYS A 144 -3.12 -9.08 -10.05
N PHE A 145 -2.48 -8.15 -10.76
CA PHE A 145 -1.04 -8.18 -11.03
C PHE A 145 -0.23 -8.24 -9.73
N LEU A 146 -0.49 -7.36 -8.75
CA LEU A 146 0.20 -7.37 -7.46
C LEU A 146 0.01 -8.69 -6.69
N ARG A 147 -1.20 -9.28 -6.73
CA ARG A 147 -1.45 -10.60 -6.13
C ARG A 147 -0.65 -11.71 -6.82
N SER A 148 -0.50 -11.62 -8.13
CA SER A 148 0.30 -12.59 -8.91
C SER A 148 1.77 -12.47 -8.55
N LEU A 149 2.34 -11.27 -8.50
CA LEU A 149 3.70 -11.04 -8.05
C LEU A 149 3.95 -11.56 -6.63
N ALA A 150 3.05 -11.24 -5.71
CA ALA A 150 3.18 -11.70 -4.33
C ALA A 150 3.19 -13.22 -4.23
N LYS A 151 2.35 -13.90 -5.02
CA LYS A 151 2.31 -15.36 -5.09
C LYS A 151 3.59 -15.93 -5.71
N GLU A 152 4.05 -15.37 -6.81
CA GLU A 152 5.26 -15.82 -7.52
C GLU A 152 6.50 -15.67 -6.64
N TRP A 153 6.63 -14.53 -5.98
CA TRP A 153 7.80 -14.24 -5.13
C TRP A 153 7.62 -14.69 -3.68
N ASN A 154 6.51 -15.36 -3.37
CA ASN A 154 6.18 -15.86 -2.02
C ASN A 154 6.26 -14.75 -0.95
N LEU A 155 5.70 -13.57 -1.24
CA LEU A 155 5.69 -12.42 -0.35
C LEU A 155 4.42 -12.37 0.51
N PRO A 156 4.49 -11.92 1.77
CA PRO A 156 3.31 -11.54 2.53
C PRO A 156 2.58 -10.36 1.87
N VAL A 157 1.26 -10.33 2.04
CA VAL A 157 0.38 -9.33 1.42
C VAL A 157 -0.53 -8.68 2.44
N LEU A 158 -0.59 -7.35 2.41
CA LEU A 158 -1.68 -6.57 2.98
C LEU A 158 -2.68 -6.22 1.86
N ASP A 159 -3.67 -7.08 1.66
CA ASP A 159 -4.70 -6.87 0.64
C ASP A 159 -5.85 -6.01 1.20
N PHE A 160 -5.73 -4.69 1.07
CA PHE A 160 -6.71 -3.76 1.62
C PHE A 160 -8.08 -3.80 0.92
N THR A 161 -8.19 -4.48 -0.22
CA THR A 161 -9.52 -4.77 -0.79
C THR A 161 -10.34 -5.73 0.09
N LYS A 162 -9.70 -6.40 1.05
CA LYS A 162 -10.34 -7.28 2.04
C LYS A 162 -10.61 -6.60 3.37
N ALA A 163 -10.09 -5.38 3.57
CA ALA A 163 -10.34 -4.61 4.79
C ALA A 163 -11.79 -4.09 4.81
N PHE A 164 -12.28 -3.63 3.67
CA PHE A 164 -13.65 -3.13 3.48
C PHE A 164 -14.04 -3.17 2.00
N SER A 165 -15.36 -3.18 1.74
CA SER A 165 -15.90 -3.04 0.39
C SER A 165 -15.76 -1.59 -0.11
N PRO A 166 -15.77 -1.35 -1.43
CA PRO A 166 -15.68 0.01 -2.00
C PRO A 166 -17.01 0.77 -1.88
N GLU A 167 -17.46 0.98 -0.64
CA GLU A 167 -18.66 1.75 -0.31
C GLU A 167 -18.25 3.12 0.24
N GLN A 168 -19.01 4.18 -0.11
CA GLN A 168 -18.71 5.56 0.29
C GLN A 168 -18.49 5.75 1.79
N LYS A 169 -19.22 4.99 2.62
CA LYS A 169 -19.14 5.09 4.09
C LYS A 169 -17.72 4.87 4.66
N TRP A 170 -16.82 4.25 3.91
CA TRP A 170 -15.45 3.99 4.33
C TRP A 170 -14.43 5.03 3.86
N TYR A 171 -14.89 6.05 3.12
CA TYR A 171 -14.04 7.06 2.49
C TYR A 171 -14.41 8.46 2.92
N SER A 172 -13.42 9.34 2.96
CA SER A 172 -13.60 10.77 3.18
C SER A 172 -13.97 11.49 1.88
N ASP A 173 -13.42 11.06 0.76
CA ASP A 173 -13.52 11.73 -0.54
C ASP A 173 -13.58 10.76 -1.74
N GLY A 174 -13.84 9.50 -1.46
CA GLY A 174 -13.94 8.46 -2.49
C GLY A 174 -12.62 7.81 -2.91
N VAL A 175 -11.48 8.39 -2.56
CA VAL A 175 -10.12 7.82 -2.74
C VAL A 175 -9.52 7.44 -1.40
N HIS A 176 -9.58 8.34 -0.43
CA HIS A 176 -8.93 8.19 0.86
C HIS A 176 -9.88 7.60 1.89
N PRO A 177 -9.48 6.50 2.54
CA PRO A 177 -10.26 5.94 3.63
C PRO A 177 -10.46 6.97 4.75
N ASN A 178 -11.66 6.98 5.33
CA ASN A 178 -11.91 7.74 6.55
C ASN A 178 -11.36 6.99 7.78
N ARG A 179 -11.59 7.52 8.98
CA ARG A 179 -11.11 6.91 10.23
C ARG A 179 -11.48 5.43 10.34
N GLU A 180 -12.76 5.08 10.11
CA GLU A 180 -13.19 3.68 10.20
C GLU A 180 -12.54 2.80 9.13
N GLY A 181 -12.32 3.33 7.92
CA GLY A 181 -11.55 2.68 6.87
C GLY A 181 -10.11 2.39 7.31
N HIS A 182 -9.44 3.37 7.92
CA HIS A 182 -8.09 3.18 8.47
C HIS A 182 -8.04 2.19 9.64
N GLU A 183 -9.04 2.17 10.53
CA GLU A 183 -9.16 1.17 11.60
C GLU A 183 -9.21 -0.25 11.01
N ARG A 184 -9.98 -0.47 9.95
CA ARG A 184 -10.05 -1.77 9.26
C ARG A 184 -8.75 -2.15 8.56
N MET A 185 -8.05 -1.19 7.96
CA MET A 185 -6.72 -1.41 7.37
C MET A 185 -5.72 -1.82 8.46
N ALA A 186 -5.75 -1.17 9.62
CA ALA A 186 -4.90 -1.50 10.76
C ALA A 186 -5.13 -2.91 11.28
N LEU A 187 -6.40 -3.32 11.45
CA LEU A 187 -6.76 -4.69 11.86
C LEU A 187 -6.23 -5.75 10.89
N LEU A 188 -6.24 -5.46 9.58
CA LEU A 188 -5.66 -6.35 8.58
C LEU A 188 -4.14 -6.43 8.71
N ALA A 189 -3.46 -5.30 8.91
CA ALA A 189 -2.02 -5.23 9.10
C ALA A 189 -1.60 -6.00 10.36
N GLU A 190 -2.31 -5.80 11.46
CA GLU A 190 -2.12 -6.54 12.70
C GLU A 190 -2.23 -8.06 12.47
N LYS A 191 -3.27 -8.51 11.77
CA LYS A 191 -3.49 -9.93 11.48
C LYS A 191 -2.34 -10.56 10.67
N VAL A 192 -1.74 -9.81 9.74
CA VAL A 192 -0.66 -10.32 8.88
C VAL A 192 0.70 -10.26 9.57
N TRP A 193 0.95 -9.22 10.37
CA TRP A 193 2.25 -8.99 11.03
C TRP A 193 2.31 -9.45 12.49
N ARG A 194 1.16 -9.79 13.11
CA ARG A 194 1.14 -10.39 14.45
C ARG A 194 1.87 -11.74 14.44
N ARG A 195 2.70 -11.96 15.42
CA ARG A 195 3.47 -13.20 15.64
C ARG A 195 2.72 -14.19 16.50
#